data_5b9f549eec343b203b4a64e3966d9e8f
#
_entry.id   5b9f549eec343b203b4a64e3966d9e8f
#
_cell.length_a   1.000
_cell.length_b   1.000
_cell.length_c   1.000
_cell.angle_alpha   90.00
_cell.angle_beta   90.00
_cell.angle_gamma   90.00
#
_symmetry.space_group_name_H-M   'P 1'
#
loop_
_entity.id
_entity.type
_entity.pdbx_description
1 polymer ?
#
loop_
_entity_poly.entity_id
_entity_poly.type
_entity_poly.pdbx_seq_one_letter_code
_entity_poly.pdbx_strand_id
1 'polypeptide(L)'
;MDAMIKALSPRYPTFEIAFLRFAFGMVGAVAYWMWTRSGWPTRETTLYNGLRAVLGVLTATSFFFALSLLPLADAIALSFISPALTALMGAMILGERLDWRIAVALAAGFLGMLLIVGGKLGSAGFGTEALIGAAAVLFSALVYSLNIILLRHRATRDPLAQIILFQNVGAGLILLLPALWVWVTPTLADLVQFAILGTLGVVAHTMLAHAFARVEAAKLAPIAYVTLIWGVLFGFLFFAEVPGLATFAGAALIVVGTFITQRR
;
A
#
# COMPACT_ATOMS: atom_id res chain seq x y z
N MET A 1 -4.29 -0.71 10.19
CA MET A 1 -5.17 -0.81 9.02
C MET A 1 -5.15 -2.23 8.45
N ASP A 2 -4.00 -2.76 8.06
CA ASP A 2 -3.86 -4.05 7.35
C ASP A 2 -4.38 -5.25 8.17
N ALA A 3 -4.15 -5.27 9.48
CA ALA A 3 -4.74 -6.27 10.38
C ALA A 3 -6.28 -6.25 10.38
N MET A 4 -6.91 -5.07 10.33
CA MET A 4 -8.38 -4.97 10.23
C MET A 4 -8.88 -5.47 8.88
N ILE A 5 -8.18 -5.15 7.79
CA ILE A 5 -8.50 -5.65 6.45
C ILE A 5 -8.40 -7.17 6.44
N LYS A 6 -7.33 -7.73 7.01
CA LYS A 6 -7.15 -9.17 7.14
C LYS A 6 -8.27 -9.82 7.98
N ALA A 7 -8.70 -9.19 9.06
CA ALA A 7 -9.82 -9.69 9.89
C ALA A 7 -11.17 -9.68 9.16
N LEU A 8 -11.36 -8.76 8.20
CA LEU A 8 -12.57 -8.67 7.40
C LEU A 8 -12.55 -9.60 6.17
N SER A 9 -11.38 -9.97 5.67
CA SER A 9 -11.21 -10.74 4.43
C SER A 9 -11.89 -12.13 4.41
N PRO A 10 -12.08 -12.86 5.55
CA PRO A 10 -12.86 -14.10 5.53
C PRO A 10 -14.36 -13.90 5.34
N ARG A 11 -14.89 -12.70 5.60
CA ARG A 11 -16.32 -12.39 5.58
C ARG A 11 -16.76 -11.59 4.37
N TYR A 12 -15.86 -10.79 3.81
CA TYR A 12 -16.17 -9.86 2.73
C TYR A 12 -15.18 -10.00 1.57
N PRO A 13 -15.66 -9.94 0.32
CA PRO A 13 -14.82 -9.93 -0.87
C PRO A 13 -13.89 -8.71 -0.89
N THR A 14 -12.71 -8.88 -1.50
CA THR A 14 -11.67 -7.85 -1.58
C THR A 14 -12.16 -6.53 -2.19
N PHE A 15 -12.98 -6.60 -3.24
CA PHE A 15 -13.53 -5.40 -3.90
C PHE A 15 -14.45 -4.61 -2.98
N GLU A 16 -15.24 -5.30 -2.18
CA GLU A 16 -16.15 -4.70 -1.22
C GLU A 16 -15.39 -4.05 -0.06
N ILE A 17 -14.39 -4.75 0.51
CA ILE A 17 -13.52 -4.17 1.54
C ILE A 17 -12.85 -2.90 1.04
N ALA A 18 -12.29 -2.94 -0.17
CA ALA A 18 -11.65 -1.78 -0.77
C ALA A 18 -12.65 -0.65 -1.04
N PHE A 19 -13.83 -0.96 -1.57
CA PHE A 19 -14.89 0.01 -1.81
C PHE A 19 -15.32 0.71 -0.54
N LEU A 20 -15.71 -0.05 0.50
CA LEU A 20 -16.19 0.51 1.77
C LEU A 20 -15.11 1.36 2.46
N ARG A 21 -13.85 0.91 2.44
CA ARG A 21 -12.73 1.73 2.94
C ARG A 21 -12.64 3.08 2.23
N PHE A 22 -12.75 3.11 0.90
CA PHE A 22 -12.69 4.36 0.15
C PHE A 22 -13.98 5.18 0.27
N ALA A 23 -15.14 4.54 0.33
CA ALA A 23 -16.44 5.19 0.50
C ALA A 23 -16.55 5.93 1.85
N PHE A 24 -16.15 5.28 2.95
CA PHE A 24 -16.06 5.97 4.24
C PHE A 24 -14.95 7.04 4.24
N GLY A 25 -13.83 6.80 3.56
CA GLY A 25 -12.77 7.79 3.35
C GLY A 25 -13.22 9.01 2.55
N MET A 26 -14.18 8.84 1.63
CA MET A 26 -14.75 9.92 0.83
C MET A 26 -15.35 11.03 1.69
N VAL A 27 -16.03 10.67 2.79
CA VAL A 27 -16.64 11.65 3.70
C VAL A 27 -15.58 12.61 4.26
N GLY A 28 -14.47 12.07 4.77
CA GLY A 28 -13.36 12.88 5.29
C GLY A 28 -12.64 13.66 4.19
N ALA A 29 -12.46 13.08 3.01
CA ALA A 29 -11.80 13.71 1.88
C ALA A 29 -12.61 14.91 1.33
N VAL A 30 -13.93 14.74 1.20
CA VAL A 30 -14.84 15.82 0.77
C VAL A 30 -14.88 16.92 1.82
N ALA A 31 -15.02 16.58 3.11
CA ALA A 31 -14.99 17.55 4.20
C ALA A 31 -13.69 18.38 4.20
N TYR A 32 -12.55 17.71 4.01
CA TYR A 32 -11.24 18.39 3.93
C TYR A 32 -11.14 19.31 2.72
N TRP A 33 -11.61 18.86 1.53
CA TRP A 33 -11.64 19.69 0.33
C TRP A 33 -12.54 20.93 0.49
N MET A 34 -13.73 20.77 1.07
CA MET A 34 -14.65 21.88 1.34
C MET A 34 -14.07 22.88 2.36
N TRP A 35 -13.43 22.36 3.40
CA TRP A 35 -12.80 23.20 4.43
C TRP A 35 -11.64 24.03 3.89
N THR A 36 -10.81 23.45 3.06
CA THR A 36 -9.64 24.15 2.48
C THR A 36 -10.00 25.10 1.34
N ARG A 37 -11.25 25.07 0.86
CA ARG A 37 -11.73 25.89 -0.28
C ARG A 37 -10.78 25.82 -1.48
N SER A 38 -10.23 24.65 -1.78
CA SER A 38 -9.15 24.44 -2.76
C SER A 38 -9.57 24.70 -4.23
N GLY A 39 -10.81 25.16 -4.47
CA GLY A 39 -11.32 25.41 -5.82
C GLY A 39 -11.59 24.14 -6.63
N TRP A 40 -12.00 24.30 -7.88
CA TRP A 40 -12.21 23.19 -8.81
C TRP A 40 -10.89 22.73 -9.42
N PRO A 41 -10.70 21.43 -9.63
CA PRO A 41 -9.49 20.89 -10.23
C PRO A 41 -9.36 21.30 -11.70
N THR A 42 -8.14 21.56 -12.14
CA THR A 42 -7.83 21.76 -13.56
C THR A 42 -7.94 20.44 -14.33
N ARG A 43 -8.00 20.50 -15.68
CA ARG A 43 -7.99 19.31 -16.52
C ARG A 43 -6.75 18.45 -16.27
N GLU A 44 -5.59 19.10 -16.11
CA GLU A 44 -4.34 18.40 -15.81
C GLU A 44 -4.39 17.72 -14.45
N THR A 45 -4.82 18.43 -13.40
CA THR A 45 -5.01 17.88 -12.05
C THR A 45 -5.94 16.68 -12.07
N THR A 46 -7.06 16.77 -12.81
CA THR A 46 -8.04 15.68 -12.96
C THR A 46 -7.42 14.45 -13.62
N LEU A 47 -6.67 14.63 -14.70
CA LEU A 47 -6.07 13.51 -15.43
C LEU A 47 -5.04 12.77 -14.57
N TYR A 48 -4.08 13.50 -13.98
CA TYR A 48 -3.02 12.87 -13.18
C TYR A 48 -3.56 12.24 -11.88
N ASN A 49 -4.44 12.92 -11.17
CA ASN A 49 -4.99 12.36 -9.94
C ASN A 49 -6.07 11.29 -10.21
N GLY A 50 -6.76 11.35 -11.36
CA GLY A 50 -7.60 10.26 -11.85
C GLY A 50 -6.78 8.99 -12.13
N LEU A 51 -5.64 9.11 -12.84
CA LEU A 51 -4.72 7.99 -13.03
C LEU A 51 -4.20 7.45 -11.68
N ARG A 52 -3.87 8.33 -10.74
CA ARG A 52 -3.48 7.92 -9.39
C ARG A 52 -4.59 7.18 -8.63
N ALA A 53 -5.86 7.57 -8.84
CA ALA A 53 -6.97 6.81 -8.25
C ALA A 53 -7.04 5.38 -8.80
N VAL A 54 -6.84 5.19 -10.12
CA VAL A 54 -6.75 3.85 -10.74
C VAL A 54 -5.59 3.05 -10.14
N LEU A 55 -4.39 3.63 -10.08
CA LEU A 55 -3.23 2.98 -9.47
C LEU A 55 -3.46 2.67 -7.98
N GLY A 56 -4.15 3.54 -7.27
CA GLY A 56 -4.54 3.33 -5.88
C GLY A 56 -5.51 2.17 -5.70
N VAL A 57 -6.48 2.01 -6.61
CA VAL A 57 -7.40 0.86 -6.63
C VAL A 57 -6.62 -0.43 -6.89
N LEU A 58 -5.79 -0.47 -7.92
CA LEU A 58 -4.97 -1.64 -8.24
C LEU A 58 -4.04 -2.03 -7.08
N THR A 59 -3.40 -1.04 -6.46
CA THR A 59 -2.56 -1.26 -5.27
C THR A 59 -3.36 -1.85 -4.12
N ALA A 60 -4.49 -1.22 -3.76
CA ALA A 60 -5.28 -1.63 -2.61
C ALA A 60 -5.89 -3.01 -2.82
N THR A 61 -6.51 -3.25 -3.96
CA THR A 61 -7.18 -4.53 -4.24
C THR A 61 -6.20 -5.69 -4.30
N SER A 62 -5.04 -5.54 -4.96
CA SER A 62 -4.04 -6.60 -5.01
C SER A 62 -3.40 -6.87 -3.65
N PHE A 63 -3.13 -5.82 -2.84
CA PHE A 63 -2.60 -6.02 -1.50
C PHE A 63 -3.62 -6.63 -0.53
N PHE A 64 -4.88 -6.18 -0.57
CA PHE A 64 -5.94 -6.74 0.26
C PHE A 64 -6.24 -8.19 -0.09
N PHE A 65 -6.22 -8.51 -1.39
CA PHE A 65 -6.31 -9.90 -1.84
C PHE A 65 -5.13 -10.74 -1.32
N ALA A 66 -3.91 -10.21 -1.36
CA ALA A 66 -2.76 -10.91 -0.79
C ALA A 66 -2.89 -11.16 0.72
N LEU A 67 -3.47 -10.19 1.47
CA LEU A 67 -3.73 -10.36 2.92
C LEU A 67 -4.73 -11.47 3.24
N SER A 68 -5.62 -11.83 2.31
CA SER A 68 -6.51 -12.98 2.48
C SER A 68 -5.81 -14.33 2.29
N LEU A 69 -4.66 -14.35 1.59
CA LEU A 69 -3.91 -15.56 1.25
C LEU A 69 -2.62 -15.75 2.07
N LEU A 70 -2.05 -14.66 2.59
CA LEU A 70 -0.77 -14.68 3.27
C LEU A 70 -0.89 -14.29 4.75
N PRO A 71 0.04 -14.79 5.61
CA PRO A 71 0.26 -14.20 6.93
C PRO A 71 0.56 -12.71 6.83
N LEU A 72 0.08 -11.94 7.82
CA LEU A 72 0.21 -10.48 7.84
C LEU A 72 1.68 -10.02 7.76
N ALA A 73 2.54 -10.66 8.56
CA ALA A 73 3.97 -10.35 8.59
C ALA A 73 4.66 -10.62 7.25
N ASP A 74 4.29 -11.71 6.55
CA ASP A 74 4.86 -12.06 5.25
C ASP A 74 4.44 -11.08 4.15
N ALA A 75 3.17 -10.73 4.09
CA ALA A 75 2.65 -9.75 3.12
C ALA A 75 3.33 -8.38 3.31
N ILE A 76 3.49 -7.92 4.56
CA ILE A 76 4.19 -6.67 4.87
C ILE A 76 5.67 -6.77 4.51
N ALA A 77 6.36 -7.86 4.86
CA ALA A 77 7.77 -8.04 4.54
C ALA A 77 8.03 -8.04 3.02
N LEU A 78 7.18 -8.74 2.24
CA LEU A 78 7.26 -8.72 0.78
C LEU A 78 7.02 -7.32 0.19
N SER A 79 6.14 -6.52 0.79
CA SER A 79 5.86 -5.16 0.33
C SER A 79 7.05 -4.21 0.47
N PHE A 80 8.07 -4.53 1.28
CA PHE A 80 9.28 -3.73 1.45
C PHE A 80 10.18 -3.67 0.21
N ILE A 81 9.87 -4.37 -0.86
CA ILE A 81 10.47 -4.14 -2.17
C ILE A 81 10.07 -2.78 -2.76
N SER A 82 8.93 -2.21 -2.31
CA SER A 82 8.40 -0.94 -2.85
C SER A 82 9.38 0.24 -2.78
N PRO A 83 10.15 0.48 -1.70
CA PRO A 83 11.13 1.57 -1.69
C PRO A 83 12.19 1.45 -2.78
N ALA A 84 12.68 0.23 -3.03
CA ALA A 84 13.66 -0.01 -4.09
C ALA A 84 13.04 0.18 -5.49
N LEU A 85 11.82 -0.32 -5.70
CA LEU A 85 11.06 -0.10 -6.92
C LEU A 85 10.76 1.39 -7.14
N THR A 86 10.41 2.11 -6.07
CA THR A 86 10.17 3.57 -6.15
C THR A 86 11.44 4.32 -6.58
N ALA A 87 12.60 3.94 -6.04
CA ALA A 87 13.88 4.54 -6.43
C ALA A 87 14.21 4.22 -7.89
N LEU A 88 14.03 2.96 -8.34
CA LEU A 88 14.25 2.57 -9.73
C LEU A 88 13.33 3.33 -10.70
N MET A 89 12.03 3.41 -10.39
CA MET A 89 11.08 4.14 -11.23
C MET A 89 11.31 5.65 -11.21
N GLY A 90 11.76 6.21 -10.08
CA GLY A 90 12.20 7.60 -10.00
C GLY A 90 13.35 7.86 -10.98
N ALA A 91 14.32 6.97 -11.03
CA ALA A 91 15.41 7.06 -11.99
C ALA A 91 14.95 6.93 -13.45
N MET A 92 14.07 5.96 -13.75
CA MET A 92 13.59 5.72 -15.12
C MET A 92 12.65 6.82 -15.62
N ILE A 93 11.76 7.33 -14.76
CA ILE A 93 10.71 8.29 -15.17
C ILE A 93 11.18 9.73 -15.03
N LEU A 94 11.96 10.03 -13.97
CA LEU A 94 12.46 11.38 -13.68
C LEU A 94 13.86 11.61 -14.23
N GLY A 95 14.49 10.62 -14.87
CA GLY A 95 15.85 10.71 -15.41
C GLY A 95 16.95 10.79 -14.34
N GLU A 96 16.67 10.35 -13.10
CA GLU A 96 17.67 10.32 -12.04
C GLU A 96 18.72 9.24 -12.33
N ARG A 97 19.97 9.49 -11.97
CA ARG A 97 21.05 8.51 -12.19
C ARG A 97 20.87 7.32 -11.27
N LEU A 98 20.80 6.11 -11.85
CA LEU A 98 20.83 4.86 -11.09
C LEU A 98 22.19 4.70 -10.41
N ASP A 99 22.20 4.84 -9.09
CA ASP A 99 23.37 4.52 -8.28
C ASP A 99 23.46 2.98 -8.11
N TRP A 100 24.69 2.43 -8.05
CA TRP A 100 24.94 1.03 -7.74
C TRP A 100 24.21 0.54 -6.45
N ARG A 101 23.99 1.48 -5.52
CA ARG A 101 23.23 1.24 -4.29
C ARG A 101 21.79 0.80 -4.54
N ILE A 102 21.14 1.41 -5.54
CA ILE A 102 19.78 1.02 -5.94
C ILE A 102 19.78 -0.41 -6.49
N ALA A 103 20.79 -0.76 -7.32
CA ALA A 103 20.94 -2.12 -7.84
C ALA A 103 21.14 -3.15 -6.71
N VAL A 104 21.98 -2.83 -5.73
CA VAL A 104 22.18 -3.68 -4.53
C VAL A 104 20.89 -3.82 -3.73
N ALA A 105 20.13 -2.73 -3.53
CA ALA A 105 18.86 -2.80 -2.80
C ALA A 105 17.81 -3.62 -3.54
N LEU A 106 17.73 -3.51 -4.87
CA LEU A 106 16.85 -4.36 -5.69
C LEU A 106 17.22 -5.83 -5.58
N ALA A 107 18.53 -6.14 -5.68
CA ALA A 107 19.03 -7.51 -5.52
C ALA A 107 18.73 -8.06 -4.11
N ALA A 108 18.99 -7.27 -3.07
CA ALA A 108 18.69 -7.63 -1.69
C ALA A 108 17.18 -7.82 -1.46
N GLY A 109 16.35 -6.93 -2.04
CA GLY A 109 14.89 -7.05 -2.00
C GLY A 109 14.40 -8.33 -2.66
N PHE A 110 14.92 -8.65 -3.84
CA PHE A 110 14.56 -9.86 -4.57
C PHE A 110 15.03 -11.14 -3.86
N LEU A 111 16.26 -11.16 -3.35
CA LEU A 111 16.78 -12.28 -2.56
C LEU A 111 16.00 -12.45 -1.24
N GLY A 112 15.66 -11.35 -0.57
CA GLY A 112 14.82 -11.39 0.63
C GLY A 112 13.44 -11.97 0.35
N MET A 113 12.80 -11.59 -0.75
CA MET A 113 11.55 -12.19 -1.22
C MET A 113 11.73 -13.70 -1.49
N LEU A 114 12.78 -14.10 -2.19
CA LEU A 114 13.06 -15.53 -2.46
C LEU A 114 13.26 -16.32 -1.16
N LEU A 115 13.89 -15.74 -0.15
CA LEU A 115 14.03 -16.36 1.17
C LEU A 115 12.69 -16.56 1.87
N ILE A 116 11.81 -15.55 1.86
CA ILE A 116 10.47 -15.63 2.48
C ILE A 116 9.64 -16.71 1.77
N VAL A 117 9.59 -16.66 0.45
CA VAL A 117 8.84 -17.64 -0.37
C VAL A 117 9.48 -19.03 -0.26
N GLY A 118 10.81 -19.10 -0.42
CA GLY A 118 11.58 -20.37 -0.40
C GLY A 118 11.55 -21.08 0.95
N GLY A 119 11.54 -20.33 2.06
CA GLY A 119 11.39 -20.90 3.40
C GLY A 119 10.06 -21.61 3.64
N LYS A 120 9.08 -21.37 2.78
CA LYS A 120 7.75 -22.01 2.80
C LYS A 120 7.57 -23.08 1.72
N LEU A 121 8.40 -23.05 0.67
CA LEU A 121 8.46 -24.09 -0.35
C LEU A 121 8.97 -25.39 0.31
N GLY A 122 8.07 -26.36 0.50
CA GLY A 122 8.37 -27.62 1.19
C GLY A 122 7.74 -27.77 2.57
N SER A 123 7.16 -26.71 3.14
CA SER A 123 6.23 -26.86 4.27
C SER A 123 4.86 -27.30 3.75
N ALA A 124 4.19 -28.20 4.47
CA ALA A 124 2.89 -28.75 4.08
C ALA A 124 1.76 -27.71 3.87
N GLY A 125 2.04 -26.42 4.06
CA GLY A 125 1.10 -25.30 3.90
C GLY A 125 1.42 -24.31 2.77
N PHE A 126 2.48 -24.52 1.98
CA PHE A 126 2.84 -23.60 0.88
C PHE A 126 2.26 -24.11 -0.44
N GLY A 127 0.97 -23.88 -0.63
CA GLY A 127 0.26 -24.19 -1.86
C GLY A 127 0.31 -23.08 -2.90
N THR A 128 -0.38 -23.29 -4.00
CA THR A 128 -0.56 -22.32 -5.09
C THR A 128 -1.08 -20.96 -4.58
N GLU A 129 -1.90 -20.95 -3.52
CA GLU A 129 -2.45 -19.72 -2.92
C GLU A 129 -1.37 -18.78 -2.38
N ALA A 130 -0.34 -19.31 -1.73
CA ALA A 130 0.74 -18.48 -1.20
C ALA A 130 1.59 -17.87 -2.33
N LEU A 131 1.80 -18.59 -3.44
CA LEU A 131 2.45 -18.04 -4.64
C LEU A 131 1.62 -16.92 -5.27
N ILE A 132 0.31 -17.13 -5.39
CA ILE A 132 -0.62 -16.11 -5.90
C ILE A 132 -0.61 -14.88 -4.98
N GLY A 133 -0.65 -15.09 -3.66
CA GLY A 133 -0.56 -14.03 -2.67
C GLY A 133 0.75 -13.23 -2.79
N ALA A 134 1.89 -13.91 -2.91
CA ALA A 134 3.19 -13.27 -3.11
C ALA A 134 3.25 -12.47 -4.43
N ALA A 135 2.75 -13.03 -5.53
CA ALA A 135 2.65 -12.33 -6.81
C ALA A 135 1.76 -11.08 -6.70
N ALA A 136 0.65 -11.16 -5.97
CA ALA A 136 -0.26 -10.04 -5.73
C ALA A 136 0.40 -8.92 -4.91
N VAL A 137 1.23 -9.26 -3.90
CA VAL A 137 2.03 -8.25 -3.16
C VAL A 137 3.04 -7.57 -4.08
N LEU A 138 3.77 -8.34 -4.90
CA LEU A 138 4.77 -7.77 -5.82
C LEU A 138 4.12 -6.84 -6.86
N PHE A 139 2.99 -7.26 -7.42
CA PHE A 139 2.21 -6.41 -8.32
C PHE A 139 1.75 -5.13 -7.61
N SER A 140 1.21 -5.26 -6.40
CA SER A 140 0.82 -4.12 -5.56
C SER A 140 1.99 -3.17 -5.31
N ALA A 141 3.17 -3.70 -4.97
CA ALA A 141 4.39 -2.93 -4.71
C ALA A 141 4.84 -2.14 -5.94
N LEU A 142 4.77 -2.76 -7.13
CA LEU A 142 5.09 -2.13 -8.41
C LEU A 142 4.15 -0.95 -8.70
N VAL A 143 2.85 -1.19 -8.63
CA VAL A 143 1.81 -0.19 -8.89
C VAL A 143 1.85 0.93 -7.84
N TYR A 144 2.07 0.59 -6.57
CA TYR A 144 2.27 1.56 -5.50
C TYR A 144 3.45 2.48 -5.78
N SER A 145 4.57 1.93 -6.23
CA SER A 145 5.76 2.72 -6.56
C SER A 145 5.49 3.72 -7.67
N LEU A 146 4.76 3.33 -8.72
CA LEU A 146 4.29 4.24 -9.77
C LEU A 146 3.39 5.34 -9.20
N ASN A 147 2.43 4.97 -8.33
CA ASN A 147 1.53 5.93 -7.70
C ASN A 147 2.30 6.96 -6.84
N ILE A 148 3.34 6.53 -6.11
CA ILE A 148 4.20 7.42 -5.31
C ILE A 148 4.99 8.38 -6.19
N ILE A 149 5.54 7.94 -7.32
CA ILE A 149 6.23 8.82 -8.28
C ILE A 149 5.29 9.91 -8.81
N LEU A 150 4.07 9.54 -9.19
CA LEU A 150 3.05 10.51 -9.60
C LEU A 150 2.62 11.43 -8.47
N LEU A 151 2.50 10.91 -7.24
CA LEU A 151 2.21 11.72 -6.05
C LEU A 151 3.29 12.77 -5.85
N ARG A 152 4.58 12.40 -5.88
CA ARG A 152 5.70 13.34 -5.76
C ARG A 152 5.66 14.42 -6.83
N HIS A 153 5.38 14.03 -8.08
CA HIS A 153 5.27 14.96 -9.20
C HIS A 153 4.14 15.98 -9.00
N ARG A 154 3.01 15.57 -8.39
CA ARG A 154 1.83 16.41 -8.20
C ARG A 154 1.75 17.11 -6.85
N ALA A 155 2.38 16.59 -5.79
CA ALA A 155 2.28 17.13 -4.43
C ALA A 155 2.77 18.58 -4.28
N THR A 156 3.65 19.04 -5.18
CA THR A 156 4.14 20.43 -5.23
C THR A 156 3.35 21.34 -6.18
N ARG A 157 2.44 20.77 -6.97
CA ARG A 157 1.69 21.48 -8.04
C ARG A 157 0.20 21.58 -7.75
N ASP A 158 -0.36 20.52 -7.16
CA ASP A 158 -1.79 20.43 -6.87
C ASP A 158 -2.08 20.70 -5.39
N PRO A 159 -3.23 21.31 -5.06
CA PRO A 159 -3.70 21.38 -3.68
C PRO A 159 -3.85 19.98 -3.09
N LEU A 160 -3.27 19.74 -1.90
CA LEU A 160 -3.30 18.43 -1.25
C LEU A 160 -4.72 17.89 -1.04
N ALA A 161 -5.68 18.79 -0.77
CA ALA A 161 -7.07 18.39 -0.62
C ALA A 161 -7.66 17.80 -1.90
N GLN A 162 -7.27 18.30 -3.09
CA GLN A 162 -7.68 17.70 -4.38
C GLN A 162 -7.04 16.34 -4.59
N ILE A 163 -5.75 16.20 -4.24
CA ILE A 163 -5.04 14.91 -4.31
C ILE A 163 -5.77 13.83 -3.48
N ILE A 164 -6.17 14.18 -2.25
CA ILE A 164 -6.86 13.28 -1.32
C ILE A 164 -8.29 13.01 -1.78
N LEU A 165 -8.97 14.03 -2.32
CA LEU A 165 -10.31 13.90 -2.88
C LEU A 165 -10.31 12.85 -4.00
N PHE A 166 -9.45 13.01 -5.01
CA PHE A 166 -9.36 12.06 -6.12
C PHE A 166 -8.99 10.65 -5.66
N GLN A 167 -8.10 10.51 -4.69
CA GLN A 167 -7.70 9.20 -4.16
C GLN A 167 -8.89 8.46 -3.53
N ASN A 168 -9.79 9.15 -2.83
CA ASN A 168 -10.92 8.50 -2.14
C ASN A 168 -12.17 8.44 -3.02
N VAL A 169 -12.59 9.57 -3.61
CA VAL A 169 -13.79 9.62 -4.45
C VAL A 169 -13.55 8.85 -5.76
N GLY A 170 -12.42 9.08 -6.42
CA GLY A 170 -12.08 8.39 -7.66
C GLY A 170 -11.97 6.89 -7.47
N ALA A 171 -11.27 6.45 -6.42
CA ALA A 171 -11.17 5.03 -6.10
C ALA A 171 -12.51 4.41 -5.71
N GLY A 172 -13.33 5.12 -4.92
CA GLY A 172 -14.69 4.68 -4.57
C GLY A 172 -15.59 4.51 -5.79
N LEU A 173 -15.56 5.46 -6.73
CA LEU A 173 -16.34 5.36 -7.96
C LEU A 173 -15.90 4.20 -8.86
N ILE A 174 -14.59 3.98 -9.00
CA ILE A 174 -14.05 2.85 -9.78
C ILE A 174 -14.47 1.52 -9.17
N LEU A 175 -14.45 1.41 -7.84
CA LEU A 175 -14.78 0.17 -7.12
C LEU A 175 -16.27 -0.07 -6.95
N LEU A 176 -17.12 0.91 -7.20
CA LEU A 176 -18.56 0.80 -6.98
C LEU A 176 -19.18 -0.40 -7.72
N LEU A 177 -18.96 -0.50 -9.01
CA LEU A 177 -19.53 -1.60 -9.80
C LEU A 177 -18.95 -2.96 -9.43
N PRO A 178 -17.61 -3.15 -9.31
CA PRO A 178 -17.05 -4.41 -8.84
C PRO A 178 -17.55 -4.82 -7.44
N ALA A 179 -17.71 -3.86 -6.52
CA ALA A 179 -18.19 -4.14 -5.17
C ALA A 179 -19.67 -4.57 -5.17
N LEU A 180 -20.52 -3.89 -5.95
CA LEU A 180 -21.94 -4.25 -6.07
C LEU A 180 -22.13 -5.65 -6.67
N TRP A 181 -21.25 -6.08 -7.56
CA TRP A 181 -21.29 -7.42 -8.16
C TRP A 181 -21.10 -8.55 -7.12
N VAL A 182 -20.27 -8.31 -6.12
CA VAL A 182 -19.89 -9.32 -5.10
C VAL A 182 -20.44 -8.97 -3.71
N TRP A 183 -21.45 -8.12 -3.64
CA TRP A 183 -21.92 -7.51 -2.41
C TRP A 183 -22.40 -8.50 -1.36
N VAL A 184 -21.85 -8.39 -0.16
CA VAL A 184 -22.30 -9.07 1.07
C VAL A 184 -22.70 -8.00 2.07
N THR A 185 -23.97 -7.96 2.48
CA THR A 185 -24.48 -6.89 3.35
C THR A 185 -23.72 -6.85 4.67
N PRO A 186 -22.97 -5.75 4.97
CA PRO A 186 -22.21 -5.63 6.20
C PRO A 186 -23.10 -5.55 7.43
N THR A 187 -22.65 -6.16 8.53
CA THR A 187 -23.27 -5.94 9.84
C THR A 187 -23.00 -4.53 10.35
N LEU A 188 -23.83 -4.04 11.29
CA LEU A 188 -23.60 -2.72 11.88
C LEU A 188 -22.22 -2.59 12.55
N ALA A 189 -21.77 -3.66 13.22
CA ALA A 189 -20.44 -3.71 13.84
C ALA A 189 -19.31 -3.62 12.79
N ASP A 190 -19.47 -4.27 11.64
CA ASP A 190 -18.50 -4.23 10.56
C ASP A 190 -18.51 -2.87 9.83
N LEU A 191 -19.68 -2.22 9.70
CA LEU A 191 -19.75 -0.85 9.19
C LEU A 191 -18.94 0.13 10.04
N VAL A 192 -18.95 -0.04 11.38
CA VAL A 192 -18.08 0.76 12.26
C VAL A 192 -16.60 0.49 11.97
N GLN A 193 -16.22 -0.78 11.74
CA GLN A 193 -14.83 -1.11 11.36
C GLN A 193 -14.45 -0.49 10.02
N PHE A 194 -15.34 -0.51 9.02
CA PHE A 194 -15.11 0.15 7.73
C PHE A 194 -15.01 1.67 7.85
N ALA A 195 -15.81 2.28 8.73
CA ALA A 195 -15.71 3.72 9.01
C ALA A 195 -14.37 4.10 9.64
N ILE A 196 -13.88 3.29 10.59
CA ILE A 196 -12.55 3.44 11.18
C ILE A 196 -11.48 3.26 10.09
N LEU A 197 -11.56 2.23 9.25
CA LEU A 197 -10.63 1.99 8.14
C LEU A 197 -10.58 3.16 7.16
N GLY A 198 -11.72 3.69 6.75
CA GLY A 198 -11.81 4.85 5.86
C GLY A 198 -11.18 6.10 6.48
N THR A 199 -11.50 6.37 7.74
CA THR A 199 -10.93 7.51 8.48
C THR A 199 -9.42 7.39 8.63
N LEU A 200 -8.91 6.24 9.08
CA LEU A 200 -7.47 5.97 9.18
C LEU A 200 -6.79 6.11 7.82
N GLY A 201 -7.43 5.63 6.75
CA GLY A 201 -6.93 5.75 5.39
C GLY A 201 -6.77 7.22 4.95
N VAL A 202 -7.76 8.06 5.17
CA VAL A 202 -7.69 9.50 4.85
C VAL A 202 -6.62 10.21 5.67
N VAL A 203 -6.59 9.98 6.99
CA VAL A 203 -5.60 10.58 7.87
C VAL A 203 -4.18 10.19 7.44
N ALA A 204 -3.93 8.90 7.22
CA ALA A 204 -2.62 8.40 6.79
C ALA A 204 -2.21 8.98 5.42
N HIS A 205 -3.11 9.00 4.43
CA HIS A 205 -2.81 9.58 3.12
C HIS A 205 -2.57 11.08 3.18
N THR A 206 -3.31 11.80 4.03
CA THR A 206 -3.12 13.24 4.25
C THR A 206 -1.75 13.52 4.86
N MET A 207 -1.38 12.77 5.91
CA MET A 207 -0.06 12.89 6.53
C MET A 207 1.06 12.56 5.54
N LEU A 208 0.91 11.49 4.75
CA LEU A 208 1.88 11.08 3.75
C LEU A 208 2.05 12.13 2.65
N ALA A 209 0.95 12.67 2.13
CA ALA A 209 0.99 13.72 1.11
C ALA A 209 1.65 15.00 1.63
N HIS A 210 1.37 15.40 2.88
CA HIS A 210 2.04 16.52 3.54
C HIS A 210 3.54 16.27 3.74
N ALA A 211 3.92 15.06 4.10
CA ALA A 211 5.31 14.68 4.27
C ALA A 211 6.08 14.75 2.93
N PHE A 212 5.53 14.17 1.86
CA PHE A 212 6.14 14.22 0.51
C PHE A 212 6.19 15.63 -0.10
N ALA A 213 5.30 16.53 0.30
CA ALA A 213 5.37 17.93 -0.12
C ALA A 213 6.52 18.71 0.53
N ARG A 214 7.06 18.23 1.67
CA ARG A 214 8.04 18.96 2.48
C ARG A 214 9.39 18.28 2.62
N VAL A 215 9.42 16.95 2.48
CA VAL A 215 10.60 16.13 2.78
C VAL A 215 10.90 15.19 1.62
N GLU A 216 12.16 14.99 1.31
CA GLU A 216 12.62 14.03 0.30
C GLU A 216 12.17 12.61 0.69
N ALA A 217 11.77 11.83 -0.30
CA ALA A 217 11.28 10.47 -0.07
C ALA A 217 12.29 9.57 0.63
N ALA A 218 13.58 9.76 0.37
CA ALA A 218 14.65 9.02 1.03
C ALA A 218 14.69 9.20 2.55
N LYS A 219 14.25 10.36 3.07
CA LYS A 219 14.19 10.63 4.52
C LYS A 219 12.95 10.02 5.18
N LEU A 220 11.90 9.72 4.39
CA LEU A 220 10.67 9.12 4.89
C LEU A 220 10.69 7.60 4.85
N ALA A 221 11.55 6.99 4.05
CA ALA A 221 11.61 5.55 3.88
C ALA A 221 11.84 4.75 5.20
N PRO A 222 12.66 5.21 6.18
CA PRO A 222 12.82 4.50 7.45
C PRO A 222 11.52 4.30 8.25
N ILE A 223 10.54 5.20 8.07
CA ILE A 223 9.25 5.10 8.76
C ILE A 223 8.48 3.84 8.30
N ALA A 224 8.67 3.40 7.06
CA ALA A 224 8.05 2.19 6.55
C ALA A 224 8.44 0.92 7.34
N TYR A 225 9.65 0.89 7.93
CA TYR A 225 10.11 -0.28 8.70
C TYR A 225 9.34 -0.49 10.00
N VAL A 226 8.79 0.56 10.58
CA VAL A 226 7.91 0.47 11.75
C VAL A 226 6.68 -0.39 11.43
N THR A 227 6.25 -0.42 10.17
CA THR A 227 5.11 -1.23 9.74
C THR A 227 5.36 -2.73 9.93
N LEU A 228 6.60 -3.21 9.77
CA LEU A 228 6.93 -4.63 10.01
C LEU A 228 6.77 -5.00 11.48
N ILE A 229 7.22 -4.12 12.40
CA ILE A 229 7.07 -4.36 13.85
C ILE A 229 5.59 -4.53 14.20
N TRP A 230 4.75 -3.62 13.69
CA TRP A 230 3.29 -3.71 13.87
C TRP A 230 2.68 -4.92 13.15
N GLY A 231 3.19 -5.28 11.97
CA GLY A 231 2.75 -6.46 11.24
C GLY A 231 2.98 -7.76 12.01
N VAL A 232 4.17 -7.93 12.56
CA VAL A 232 4.52 -9.09 13.40
C VAL A 232 3.70 -9.08 14.69
N LEU A 233 3.61 -7.93 15.37
CA LEU A 233 2.87 -7.80 16.62
C LEU A 233 1.38 -8.10 16.42
N PHE A 234 0.74 -7.51 15.43
CA PHE A 234 -0.68 -7.72 15.19
C PHE A 234 -0.97 -9.10 14.57
N GLY A 235 -0.07 -9.64 13.76
CA GLY A 235 -0.14 -11.01 13.27
C GLY A 235 -0.17 -12.01 14.43
N PHE A 236 0.72 -11.83 15.39
CA PHE A 236 0.77 -12.67 16.58
C PHE A 236 -0.46 -12.48 17.49
N LEU A 237 -0.82 -11.23 17.82
CA LEU A 237 -1.89 -10.94 18.79
C LEU A 237 -3.29 -11.29 18.29
N PHE A 238 -3.58 -11.06 17.01
CA PHE A 238 -4.95 -11.19 16.49
C PHE A 238 -5.16 -12.45 15.63
N PHE A 239 -4.09 -13.03 15.09
CA PHE A 239 -4.20 -14.16 14.18
C PHE A 239 -3.40 -15.38 14.62
N ALA A 240 -2.73 -15.32 15.80
CA ALA A 240 -1.83 -16.35 16.31
C ALA A 240 -0.74 -16.76 15.28
N GLU A 241 -0.33 -15.82 14.42
CA GLU A 241 0.69 -16.03 13.41
C GLU A 241 2.09 -15.91 14.03
N VAL A 242 2.88 -16.98 13.98
CA VAL A 242 4.28 -16.97 14.39
C VAL A 242 5.14 -16.86 13.13
N PRO A 243 5.82 -15.71 12.88
CA PRO A 243 6.68 -15.57 11.72
C PRO A 243 7.83 -16.58 11.77
N GLY A 244 8.04 -17.27 10.65
CA GLY A 244 9.16 -18.20 10.54
C GLY A 244 10.53 -17.49 10.47
N LEU A 245 11.59 -18.21 10.73
CA LEU A 245 12.97 -17.69 10.63
C LEU A 245 13.26 -17.11 9.23
N ALA A 246 12.73 -17.74 8.17
CA ALA A 246 12.85 -17.26 6.79
C ALA A 246 12.23 -15.88 6.59
N THR A 247 11.07 -15.59 7.25
CA THR A 247 10.41 -14.28 7.21
C THR A 247 11.30 -13.21 7.85
N PHE A 248 11.90 -13.50 9.01
CA PHE A 248 12.82 -12.56 9.67
C PHE A 248 14.10 -12.34 8.86
N ALA A 249 14.72 -13.40 8.34
CA ALA A 249 15.94 -13.32 7.52
C ALA A 249 15.67 -12.55 6.21
N GLY A 250 14.59 -12.86 5.51
CA GLY A 250 14.20 -12.17 4.28
C GLY A 250 13.86 -10.70 4.53
N ALA A 251 13.09 -10.40 5.58
CA ALA A 251 12.77 -9.04 5.97
C ALA A 251 14.04 -8.23 6.34
N ALA A 252 14.95 -8.82 7.11
CA ALA A 252 16.23 -8.18 7.45
C ALA A 252 17.05 -7.85 6.20
N LEU A 253 17.11 -8.77 5.23
CA LEU A 253 17.83 -8.55 3.97
C LEU A 253 17.21 -7.41 3.13
N ILE A 254 15.88 -7.38 3.03
CA ILE A 254 15.15 -6.30 2.34
C ILE A 254 15.40 -4.96 3.02
N VAL A 255 15.31 -4.92 4.36
CA VAL A 255 15.53 -3.72 5.16
C VAL A 255 16.97 -3.21 4.99
N VAL A 256 17.98 -4.07 5.14
CA VAL A 256 19.40 -3.72 4.94
C VAL A 256 19.64 -3.20 3.53
N GLY A 257 19.11 -3.87 2.50
CA GLY A 257 19.20 -3.43 1.11
C GLY A 257 18.59 -2.03 0.91
N THR A 258 17.44 -1.76 1.51
CA THR A 258 16.79 -0.45 1.41
C THR A 258 17.58 0.64 2.16
N PHE A 259 18.20 0.32 3.32
CA PHE A 259 19.07 1.26 4.03
C PHE A 259 20.30 1.67 3.23
N ILE A 260 20.84 0.79 2.38
CA ILE A 260 21.99 1.10 1.52
C ILE A 260 21.65 2.22 0.53
N THR A 261 20.40 2.28 0.05
CA THR A 261 19.98 3.36 -0.88
C THR A 261 19.87 4.72 -0.22
N GLN A 262 19.75 4.78 1.11
CA GLN A 262 19.50 6.02 1.84
C GLN A 262 20.76 6.71 2.37
N ARG A 263 21.86 5.97 2.46
CA ARG A 263 23.16 6.56 2.85
C ARG A 263 23.71 7.38 1.67
N ARG A 264 23.51 8.67 1.69
CA ARG A 264 24.27 9.65 0.91
C ARG A 264 25.53 10.06 1.65
#